data_2f08bfeb654860aaab583991c5e5eee7
#
_entry.id   2f08bfeb654860aaab583991c5e5eee7
#
_cell.length_a   1.000
_cell.length_b   1.000
_cell.length_c   1.000
_cell.angle_alpha   90.00
_cell.angle_beta   90.00
_cell.angle_gamma   90.00
#
_symmetry.space_group_name_H-M   'P 1'
#
loop_
_entity.id
_entity.type
_entity.pdbx_description
1 polymer ?
#
loop_
_entity_poly.entity_id
_entity_poly.type
_entity_poly.pdbx_seq_one_letter_code
_entity_poly.pdbx_strand_id
1 'polypeptide(L)' 'MSEKRIVYKVPSEVKKQSIETLKVRKMTLEYLRQNGFKTVEDIIDKQLEIPSMYRGNIYAYLMFGIEEFKT' A
#
# COMPACT_ATOMS: atom_id res chain seq x y z
N MET A 1 -8.62 -13.35 17.48
CA MET A 1 -7.43 -13.51 16.69
C MET A 1 -6.97 -12.18 16.13
N SER A 2 -5.78 -11.78 16.42
CA SER A 2 -5.30 -10.50 15.98
C SER A 2 -4.49 -10.66 14.67
N GLU A 3 -4.59 -9.66 13.83
CA GLU A 3 -3.80 -9.62 12.61
C GLU A 3 -2.41 -9.14 12.95
N LYS A 4 -1.44 -9.68 12.26
CA LYS A 4 -0.07 -9.29 12.46
C LYS A 4 0.31 -8.21 11.44
N ARG A 5 1.05 -7.23 11.93
CA ARG A 5 1.61 -6.22 11.03
C ARG A 5 2.72 -6.85 10.21
N ILE A 6 2.74 -6.50 8.94
CA ILE A 6 3.79 -6.94 8.04
C ILE A 6 4.93 -5.94 8.12
N VAL A 7 6.15 -6.45 8.26
CA VAL A 7 7.33 -5.60 8.24
C VAL A 7 7.71 -5.36 6.78
N TYR A 8 7.47 -4.16 6.31
CA TYR A 8 7.80 -3.80 4.93
C TYR A 8 9.28 -3.41 4.86
N LYS A 9 10.03 -4.16 4.05
CA LYS A 9 11.44 -3.91 3.88
C LYS A 9 11.66 -3.01 2.68
N VAL A 10 11.30 -1.75 2.84
CA VAL A 10 11.46 -0.76 1.80
C VAL A 10 12.36 0.35 2.29
N PRO A 11 13.14 0.98 1.38
CA PRO A 11 14.01 2.09 1.76
C PRO A 11 13.23 3.27 2.32
N SER A 12 13.88 4.07 3.15
CA SER A 12 13.23 5.27 3.71
C SER A 12 12.73 6.20 2.62
N GLU A 13 13.46 6.26 1.52
CA GLU A 13 13.09 7.12 0.40
C GLU A 13 11.74 6.70 -0.18
N VAL A 14 11.52 5.40 -0.26
CA VAL A 14 10.26 4.89 -0.78
C VAL A 14 9.12 5.21 0.17
N LYS A 15 9.38 5.15 1.48
CA LYS A 15 8.36 5.44 2.48
C LYS A 15 7.85 6.86 2.39
N LYS A 16 8.69 7.78 1.92
CA LYS A 16 8.32 9.18 1.82
C LYS A 16 7.59 9.51 0.53
N GLN A 17 7.54 8.58 -0.41
CA GLN A 17 6.91 8.83 -1.69
C GLN A 17 5.39 8.89 -1.56
N SER A 18 4.79 9.67 -2.45
CA SER A 18 3.34 9.77 -2.51
C SER A 18 2.73 8.44 -2.94
N ILE A 19 1.50 8.18 -2.46
CA ILE A 19 0.77 6.99 -2.90
C ILE A 19 0.54 7.03 -4.41
N GLU A 20 0.61 8.22 -5.02
CA GLU A 20 0.42 8.35 -6.46
C GLU A 20 1.52 7.69 -7.27
N THR A 21 2.65 7.36 -6.65
CA THR A 21 3.73 6.66 -7.33
C THR A 21 3.53 5.16 -7.36
N LEU A 22 2.54 4.65 -6.64
CA LEU A 22 2.29 3.22 -6.58
C LEU A 22 1.68 2.71 -7.86
N LYS A 23 2.20 1.59 -8.35
CA LYS A 23 1.67 0.95 -9.56
C LYS A 23 0.73 -0.16 -9.15
N VAL A 24 -0.36 0.23 -8.53
CA VAL A 24 -1.39 -0.68 -8.06
C VAL A 24 -2.67 -0.43 -8.82
N ARG A 25 -3.67 -1.28 -8.58
CA ARG A 25 -4.94 -1.16 -9.28
C ARG A 25 -5.59 0.18 -8.97
N LYS A 26 -6.37 0.66 -9.92
CA LYS A 26 -7.04 1.94 -9.77
C LYS A 26 -7.91 1.96 -8.52
N MET A 27 -8.65 0.89 -8.28
CA MET A 27 -9.54 0.85 -7.12
C MET A 27 -8.77 0.91 -5.81
N THR A 28 -7.59 0.31 -5.79
CA THR A 28 -6.73 0.34 -4.61
C THR A 28 -6.26 1.77 -4.34
N LEU A 29 -5.83 2.44 -5.38
CA LEU A 29 -5.35 3.81 -5.24
C LEU A 29 -6.47 4.74 -4.82
N GLU A 30 -7.65 4.57 -5.39
CA GLU A 30 -8.79 5.39 -5.00
C GLU A 30 -9.20 5.17 -3.56
N TYR A 31 -9.13 3.92 -3.09
CA TYR A 31 -9.40 3.65 -1.69
C TYR A 31 -8.46 4.44 -0.80
N LEU A 32 -7.17 4.43 -1.14
CA LEU A 32 -6.18 5.14 -0.35
C LEU A 32 -6.43 6.65 -0.35
N ARG A 33 -6.77 7.21 -1.50
CA ARG A 33 -7.08 8.64 -1.59
C ARG A 33 -8.26 9.01 -0.73
N GLN A 34 -9.32 8.21 -0.81
CA GLN A 34 -10.57 8.52 -0.10
C GLN A 34 -10.42 8.38 1.41
N ASN A 35 -9.45 7.62 1.85
CA ASN A 35 -9.25 7.38 3.28
C ASN A 35 -8.08 8.19 3.86
N GLY A 36 -7.60 9.17 3.11
CA GLY A 36 -6.64 10.11 3.65
C GLY A 36 -5.19 9.65 3.66
N PHE A 37 -4.89 8.59 2.97
CA PHE A 37 -3.51 8.13 2.84
C PHE A 37 -2.79 9.03 1.86
N LYS A 38 -1.59 9.47 2.22
CA LYS A 38 -0.83 10.37 1.37
C LYS A 38 0.52 9.80 0.95
N THR A 39 1.16 9.04 1.82
CA THR A 39 2.48 8.50 1.55
C THR A 39 2.49 7.00 1.78
N VAL A 40 3.55 6.36 1.30
CA VAL A 40 3.75 4.92 1.53
C VAL A 40 3.85 4.64 3.02
N GLU A 41 4.46 5.55 3.77
CA GLU A 41 4.59 5.38 5.20
C GLU A 41 3.22 5.30 5.88
N ASP A 42 2.26 6.10 5.42
CA ASP A 42 0.90 6.03 5.96
C ASP A 42 0.30 4.65 5.77
N ILE A 43 0.58 4.03 4.63
CA ILE A 43 0.09 2.69 4.35
C ILE A 43 0.67 1.69 5.33
N ILE A 44 1.96 1.79 5.57
CA ILE A 44 2.63 0.87 6.49
C ILE A 44 2.13 1.06 7.92
N ASP A 45 1.98 2.30 8.34
CA ASP A 45 1.53 2.59 9.70
C ASP A 45 0.11 2.14 9.96
N LYS A 46 -0.75 2.27 8.97
CA LYS A 46 -2.17 1.96 9.10
C LYS A 46 -2.58 0.73 8.34
N GLN A 47 -1.63 -0.17 8.12
CA GLN A 47 -1.88 -1.33 7.26
C GLN A 47 -3.02 -2.22 7.75
N LEU A 48 -3.22 -2.30 9.05
CA LEU A 48 -4.26 -3.16 9.59
C LEU A 48 -5.67 -2.60 9.37
N GLU A 49 -5.76 -1.32 9.00
CA GLU A 49 -7.06 -0.71 8.69
C GLU A 49 -7.45 -0.90 7.23
N ILE A 50 -6.51 -1.35 6.41
CA ILE A 50 -6.76 -1.53 4.99
C ILE A 50 -7.32 -2.92 4.74
N PRO A 51 -8.45 -3.02 4.03
CA PRO A 51 -9.02 -4.34 3.71
C PRO A 51 -8.01 -5.21 2.96
N SER A 52 -8.04 -6.51 3.21
CA SER A 52 -7.03 -7.41 2.68
C SER A 52 -6.95 -7.41 1.16
N MET A 53 -8.06 -7.16 0.48
CA MET A 53 -8.05 -7.14 -0.98
C MET A 53 -7.14 -6.03 -1.53
N TYR A 54 -7.12 -4.88 -0.86
CA TYR A 54 -6.23 -3.78 -1.25
C TYR A 54 -4.84 -4.01 -0.70
N ARG A 55 -4.78 -4.52 0.51
CA ARG A 55 -3.51 -4.77 1.19
C ARG A 55 -2.63 -5.74 0.39
N GLY A 56 -3.24 -6.79 -0.15
CA GLY A 56 -2.50 -7.75 -0.95
C GLY A 56 -1.89 -7.14 -2.21
N ASN A 57 -2.64 -6.28 -2.87
CA ASN A 57 -2.15 -5.61 -4.07
C ASN A 57 -0.95 -4.71 -3.74
N ILE A 58 -1.08 -3.96 -2.64
CA ILE A 58 -0.01 -3.05 -2.20
C ILE A 58 1.21 -3.85 -1.78
N TYR A 59 1.01 -4.90 -1.01
CA TYR A 59 2.10 -5.74 -0.54
C TYR A 59 2.87 -6.34 -1.71
N ALA A 60 2.15 -6.87 -2.70
CA ALA A 60 2.80 -7.47 -3.86
C ALA A 60 3.66 -6.44 -4.59
N TYR A 61 3.18 -5.22 -4.72
CA TYR A 61 3.96 -4.19 -5.39
C TYR A 61 5.17 -3.78 -4.57
N LEU A 62 4.97 -3.49 -3.30
CA LEU A 62 6.06 -2.97 -2.46
C LEU A 62 7.13 -3.99 -2.16
N MET A 63 6.75 -5.25 -1.97
CA MET A 63 7.70 -6.28 -1.57
C MET A 63 8.28 -7.05 -2.75
N PHE A 64 7.53 -7.20 -3.82
CA PHE A 64 7.95 -8.03 -4.94
C PHE A 64 7.98 -7.30 -6.28
N GLY A 65 7.59 -6.05 -6.30
CA GLY A 65 7.61 -5.28 -7.52
C GLY A 65 6.56 -5.69 -8.53
N ILE A 66 5.53 -6.40 -8.10
CA ILE A 66 4.47 -6.86 -8.99
C ILE A 66 3.53 -5.70 -9.27
N GLU A 67 3.43 -5.33 -10.54
CA GLU A 67 2.59 -4.21 -10.95
C GLU A 67 1.26 -4.74 -11.46
N GLU A 68 0.19 -4.37 -10.79
CA GLU A 68 -1.16 -4.80 -11.16
C GLU A 68 -2.08 -3.60 -11.27
N PHE A 69 -1.69 -2.67 -12.13
CA PHE A 69 -2.49 -1.47 -12.30
C PHE A 69 -3.47 -1.57 -13.47
N LYS A 70 -3.59 -2.72 -14.07
CA LYS A 70 -4.63 -2.98 -15.04
C LYS A 70 -5.92 -3.33 -14.30
N THR A 71 -7.01 -2.83 -14.74
CA THR A 71 -8.29 -3.13 -14.13
C THR A 71 -9.21 -3.81 -15.12
#